data_065c0823cc0bce07a5d91374a606a460
#
_entry.id   065c0823cc0bce07a5d91374a606a460
#
_cell.length_a   1.000
_cell.length_b   1.000
_cell.length_c   1.000
_cell.angle_alpha   90.00
_cell.angle_beta   90.00
_cell.angle_gamma   90.00
#
_symmetry.space_group_name_H-M   'P 1'
#
loop_
_entity.id
_entity.type
_entity.pdbx_description
1 polymer ?
#
loop_
_entity_poly.entity_id
_entity_poly.type
_entity_poly.pdbx_seq_one_letter_code
_entity_poly.pdbx_strand_id
1 'polypeptide(L)'
;PSNSTGNWTAIDNPNTNSNPTAKLFITHNYNASGSGVYNDHVSGLWYNSTSWTIFNEDGTPIIENSAYHILVADENQSTVFQHTARPSNINSNWTALTHPQLDGNPNARILVTQILIDTASNTYNNREIGVFYNGVNKWAIFNENMDAMPNGASFNVLILNNDNSMLHTAITGNIQGSTTKIDL
;
A
#
# COMPACT_ATOMS: atom_id res chain seq x y z
N PRO A 1 -13.55 16.47 -17.48
CA PRO A 1 -12.09 16.53 -17.64
C PRO A 1 -11.51 15.24 -17.12
N SER A 2 -10.64 14.59 -17.91
CA SER A 2 -9.96 13.39 -17.48
C SER A 2 -8.93 13.77 -16.41
N ASN A 3 -8.98 13.11 -15.25
CA ASN A 3 -7.96 13.24 -14.19
C ASN A 3 -6.79 12.25 -14.40
N SER A 4 -6.81 11.50 -15.49
CA SER A 4 -5.81 10.48 -15.82
C SER A 4 -4.88 10.96 -16.91
N THR A 5 -3.58 10.66 -16.79
CA THR A 5 -2.53 10.99 -17.75
C THR A 5 -1.49 9.88 -17.78
N GLY A 6 -1.41 9.13 -18.89
CA GLY A 6 -0.48 8.02 -19.00
C GLY A 6 -0.73 6.96 -17.92
N ASN A 7 0.29 6.66 -17.11
CA ASN A 7 0.25 5.61 -16.10
C ASN A 7 -0.29 6.04 -14.72
N TRP A 8 -0.85 7.24 -14.58
CA TRP A 8 -1.36 7.73 -13.31
C TRP A 8 -2.70 8.48 -13.42
N THR A 9 -3.42 8.59 -12.31
CA THR A 9 -4.64 9.38 -12.14
C THR A 9 -4.54 10.25 -10.88
N ALA A 10 -4.97 11.51 -10.97
CA ALA A 10 -4.92 12.45 -9.86
C ALA A 10 -6.07 12.20 -8.87
N ILE A 11 -5.73 12.28 -7.58
CA ILE A 11 -6.69 12.31 -6.49
C ILE A 11 -7.05 13.78 -6.22
N ASP A 12 -8.33 14.12 -6.35
CA ASP A 12 -8.85 15.45 -6.01
C ASP A 12 -9.62 15.38 -4.70
N ASN A 13 -8.97 15.81 -3.62
CA ASN A 13 -9.56 15.83 -2.30
C ASN A 13 -8.98 16.98 -1.47
N PRO A 14 -9.83 17.84 -0.84
CA PRO A 14 -9.36 19.00 -0.08
C PRO A 14 -8.35 18.68 1.04
N ASN A 15 -8.39 17.49 1.62
CA ASN A 15 -7.50 17.10 2.70
C ASN A 15 -6.12 16.61 2.19
N THR A 16 -5.98 16.40 0.88
CA THR A 16 -4.75 15.87 0.27
C THR A 16 -4.13 16.81 -0.76
N ASN A 17 -4.93 17.72 -1.34
CA ASN A 17 -4.45 18.71 -2.30
C ASN A 17 -3.46 19.68 -1.62
N SER A 18 -2.32 19.91 -2.26
CA SER A 18 -1.22 20.74 -1.72
C SER A 18 -0.66 20.25 -0.37
N ASN A 19 -0.92 18.99 -0.01
CA ASN A 19 -0.41 18.35 1.21
C ASN A 19 0.50 17.16 0.87
N PRO A 20 1.83 17.38 0.66
CA PRO A 20 2.78 16.30 0.35
C PRO A 20 3.04 15.35 1.54
N THR A 21 2.65 15.73 2.75
CA THR A 21 2.87 14.93 3.97
C THR A 21 1.72 13.98 4.26
N ALA A 22 0.58 14.11 3.58
CA ALA A 22 -0.57 13.23 3.78
C ALA A 22 -0.19 11.75 3.63
N LYS A 23 -0.76 10.91 4.49
CA LYS A 23 -0.56 9.47 4.46
C LYS A 23 -1.82 8.80 3.93
N LEU A 24 -1.72 8.26 2.73
CA LEU A 24 -2.84 7.63 2.05
C LEU A 24 -2.64 6.12 1.97
N PHE A 25 -3.77 5.40 1.99
CA PHE A 25 -3.85 3.96 1.78
C PHE A 25 -4.90 3.70 0.72
N ILE A 26 -4.62 2.81 -0.23
CA ILE A 26 -5.50 2.53 -1.36
C ILE A 26 -5.86 1.05 -1.45
N THR A 27 -7.07 0.80 -1.94
CA THR A 27 -7.52 -0.54 -2.35
C THR A 27 -8.30 -0.40 -3.63
N HIS A 28 -7.96 -1.17 -4.66
CA HIS A 28 -8.69 -1.20 -5.92
C HIS A 28 -10.12 -1.68 -5.68
N ASN A 29 -11.10 -0.95 -6.25
CA ASN A 29 -12.51 -1.31 -6.23
C ASN A 29 -12.95 -1.74 -7.63
N TYR A 30 -13.06 -3.04 -7.85
CA TYR A 30 -13.39 -3.63 -9.14
C TYR A 30 -14.73 -3.16 -9.72
N ASN A 31 -15.74 -2.89 -8.89
CA ASN A 31 -17.12 -2.70 -9.36
C ASN A 31 -17.79 -1.41 -8.85
N ALA A 32 -17.05 -0.33 -8.76
CA ALA A 32 -17.55 0.94 -8.21
C ALA A 32 -18.76 1.53 -8.97
N SER A 33 -18.88 1.26 -10.27
CA SER A 33 -19.93 1.81 -11.15
C SER A 33 -20.89 0.75 -11.69
N GLY A 34 -20.85 -0.47 -11.17
CA GLY A 34 -21.66 -1.59 -11.68
C GLY A 34 -21.11 -2.28 -12.94
N SER A 35 -20.04 -1.74 -13.52
CA SER A 35 -19.27 -2.36 -14.60
C SER A 35 -17.88 -2.66 -14.08
N GLY A 36 -17.55 -3.93 -13.88
CA GLY A 36 -16.28 -4.34 -13.36
C GLY A 36 -15.10 -3.89 -14.23
N VAL A 37 -14.11 -3.23 -13.64
CA VAL A 37 -12.87 -2.83 -14.30
C VAL A 37 -11.70 -3.38 -13.52
N TYR A 38 -10.89 -4.22 -14.16
CA TYR A 38 -9.63 -4.69 -13.60
C TYR A 38 -8.53 -3.66 -13.87
N ASN A 39 -7.72 -3.41 -12.88
CA ASN A 39 -6.37 -2.91 -13.05
C ASN A 39 -5.44 -4.00 -12.51
N ASP A 40 -4.92 -4.85 -13.40
CA ASP A 40 -4.08 -6.01 -13.08
C ASP A 40 -2.60 -5.64 -12.92
N HIS A 41 -2.35 -4.36 -12.65
CA HIS A 41 -1.03 -3.80 -12.38
C HIS A 41 -0.88 -3.43 -10.90
N VAL A 42 0.32 -3.56 -10.39
CA VAL A 42 0.65 -3.10 -9.05
C VAL A 42 0.49 -1.59 -8.97
N SER A 43 -0.32 -1.12 -8.04
CA SER A 43 -0.60 0.30 -7.89
C SER A 43 0.17 0.90 -6.71
N GLY A 44 0.74 2.09 -6.93
CA GLY A 44 1.40 2.90 -5.92
C GLY A 44 0.82 4.30 -5.83
N LEU A 45 1.31 5.07 -4.87
CA LEU A 45 0.97 6.48 -4.66
C LEU A 45 2.18 7.39 -4.92
N TRP A 46 1.94 8.51 -5.57
CA TRP A 46 2.96 9.52 -5.84
C TRP A 46 2.39 10.92 -5.69
N TYR A 47 3.15 11.83 -5.09
CA TYR A 47 2.81 13.24 -5.01
C TYR A 47 3.47 14.02 -6.15
N ASN A 48 2.66 14.56 -7.08
CA ASN A 48 3.14 15.19 -8.32
C ASN A 48 3.43 16.70 -8.20
N SER A 49 3.74 17.20 -7.00
CA SER A 49 3.95 18.61 -6.63
C SER A 49 2.66 19.40 -6.36
N THR A 50 1.49 18.92 -6.72
CA THR A 50 0.19 19.59 -6.48
C THR A 50 -0.84 18.68 -5.81
N SER A 51 -0.88 17.41 -6.19
CA SER A 51 -1.82 16.43 -5.69
C SER A 51 -1.19 15.05 -5.59
N TRP A 52 -1.77 14.22 -4.75
CA TRP A 52 -1.49 12.80 -4.76
C TRP A 52 -2.07 12.14 -6.00
N THR A 53 -1.39 11.14 -6.48
CA THR A 53 -1.80 10.34 -7.65
C THR A 53 -1.74 8.86 -7.32
N ILE A 54 -2.57 8.07 -8.00
CA ILE A 54 -2.43 6.62 -8.07
C ILE A 54 -1.78 6.30 -9.41
N PHE A 55 -0.75 5.46 -9.42
CA PHE A 55 -0.04 5.09 -10.63
C PHE A 55 0.23 3.59 -10.69
N ASN A 56 0.47 3.09 -11.91
CA ASN A 56 0.93 1.72 -12.12
C ASN A 56 2.45 1.64 -12.01
N GLU A 57 2.95 0.79 -11.12
CA GLU A 57 4.38 0.64 -10.80
C GLU A 57 5.24 0.17 -12.00
N ASP A 58 4.63 -0.49 -12.97
CA ASP A 58 5.29 -0.94 -14.20
C ASP A 58 5.31 0.12 -15.33
N GLY A 59 4.72 1.30 -15.06
CA GLY A 59 4.65 2.39 -16.02
C GLY A 59 3.59 2.23 -17.12
N THR A 60 2.78 1.16 -17.10
CA THR A 60 1.68 0.98 -18.06
C THR A 60 0.58 2.01 -17.83
N PRO A 61 -0.18 2.41 -18.87
CA PRO A 61 -1.29 3.34 -18.70
C PRO A 61 -2.31 2.85 -17.66
N ILE A 62 -2.81 3.79 -16.84
CA ILE A 62 -3.91 3.49 -15.92
C ILE A 62 -5.16 3.12 -16.72
N ILE A 63 -5.86 2.08 -16.30
CA ILE A 63 -7.08 1.62 -16.99
C ILE A 63 -8.20 2.62 -16.72
N GLU A 64 -8.83 3.10 -17.79
CA GLU A 64 -9.95 4.04 -17.68
C GLU A 64 -11.11 3.43 -16.86
N ASN A 65 -11.71 4.23 -16.00
CA ASN A 65 -12.74 3.83 -15.03
C ASN A 65 -12.28 2.88 -13.91
N SER A 66 -11.00 2.63 -13.75
CA SER A 66 -10.48 2.02 -12.52
C SER A 66 -10.85 2.86 -11.32
N ALA A 67 -11.33 2.23 -10.26
CA ALA A 67 -11.76 2.92 -9.04
C ALA A 67 -11.00 2.41 -7.82
N TYR A 68 -10.86 3.28 -6.82
CA TYR A 68 -10.11 2.96 -5.59
C TYR A 68 -10.82 3.50 -4.37
N HIS A 69 -10.86 2.71 -3.32
CA HIS A 69 -11.09 3.23 -1.98
C HIS A 69 -9.79 3.86 -1.47
N ILE A 70 -9.90 5.06 -0.88
CA ILE A 70 -8.76 5.81 -0.37
C ILE A 70 -9.04 6.15 1.09
N LEU A 71 -8.15 5.70 1.97
CA LEU A 71 -8.11 6.15 3.35
C LEU A 71 -7.07 7.27 3.45
N VAL A 72 -7.47 8.43 3.93
CA VAL A 72 -6.57 9.52 4.34
C VAL A 72 -6.40 9.38 5.85
N ALA A 73 -5.23 8.93 6.27
CA ALA A 73 -4.94 8.75 7.69
C ALA A 73 -4.56 10.08 8.34
N ASP A 74 -4.86 10.23 9.64
CA ASP A 74 -4.41 11.38 10.43
C ASP A 74 -2.89 11.29 10.62
N GLU A 75 -2.16 12.18 9.98
CA GLU A 75 -0.69 12.23 10.02
C GLU A 75 -0.10 12.57 11.40
N ASN A 76 -0.92 13.09 12.31
CA ASN A 76 -0.50 13.39 13.69
C ASN A 76 -0.57 12.17 14.61
N GLN A 77 -1.13 11.06 14.15
CA GLN A 77 -1.19 9.83 14.95
C GLN A 77 0.14 9.06 14.88
N SER A 78 0.65 8.64 16.04
CA SER A 78 1.85 7.82 16.14
C SER A 78 1.73 6.43 15.49
N THR A 79 0.51 6.05 15.08
CA THR A 79 0.21 4.79 14.41
C THR A 79 0.42 4.84 12.90
N VAL A 80 0.76 6.00 12.33
CA VAL A 80 0.95 6.19 10.89
C VAL A 80 2.37 6.69 10.63
N PHE A 81 3.12 5.98 9.78
CA PHE A 81 4.49 6.37 9.44
C PHE A 81 4.87 5.95 8.03
N GLN A 82 5.96 6.51 7.53
CA GLN A 82 6.61 6.07 6.30
C GLN A 82 7.80 5.18 6.61
N HIS A 83 7.94 4.13 5.82
CA HIS A 83 9.09 3.25 5.83
C HIS A 83 9.80 3.27 4.48
N THR A 84 11.13 3.29 4.49
CA THR A 84 11.95 3.14 3.29
C THR A 84 12.89 1.95 3.45
N ALA A 85 12.87 1.07 2.49
CA ALA A 85 13.81 -0.05 2.39
C ALA A 85 15.22 0.46 2.12
N ARG A 86 16.18 0.05 2.95
CA ARG A 86 17.59 0.44 2.90
C ARG A 86 18.48 -0.78 3.14
N PRO A 87 19.75 -0.76 2.74
CA PRO A 87 20.67 -1.89 3.00
C PRO A 87 20.73 -2.32 4.47
N SER A 88 20.45 -1.40 5.42
CA SER A 88 20.48 -1.70 6.86
C SER A 88 19.24 -2.46 7.36
N ASN A 89 18.14 -2.46 6.61
CA ASN A 89 16.87 -3.12 6.99
C ASN A 89 16.34 -4.10 5.93
N ILE A 90 17.00 -4.22 4.78
CA ILE A 90 16.67 -5.21 3.74
C ILE A 90 17.33 -6.55 4.06
N ASN A 91 16.57 -7.62 3.85
CA ASN A 91 17.07 -8.97 3.82
C ASN A 91 16.37 -9.73 2.67
N SER A 92 17.10 -9.96 1.56
CA SER A 92 16.58 -10.60 0.36
C SER A 92 15.32 -9.89 -0.18
N ASN A 93 14.15 -10.53 -0.14
CA ASN A 93 12.88 -10.03 -0.69
C ASN A 93 12.05 -9.23 0.31
N TRP A 94 12.56 -8.88 1.48
CA TRP A 94 11.79 -8.15 2.50
C TRP A 94 12.60 -7.04 3.19
N THR A 95 11.89 -6.13 3.83
CA THR A 95 12.44 -5.02 4.62
C THR A 95 11.80 -5.00 6.01
N ALA A 96 12.64 -4.90 7.07
CA ALA A 96 12.19 -4.89 8.45
C ALA A 96 11.64 -3.53 8.86
N LEU A 97 10.46 -3.52 9.47
CA LEU A 97 9.87 -2.36 10.12
C LEU A 97 10.47 -2.17 11.52
N THR A 98 10.60 -0.92 11.94
CA THR A 98 10.95 -0.57 13.32
C THR A 98 9.99 0.48 13.83
N HIS A 99 9.19 0.12 14.84
CA HIS A 99 8.25 1.01 15.48
C HIS A 99 7.91 0.49 16.89
N PRO A 100 7.83 1.34 17.95
CA PRO A 100 7.60 0.88 19.32
C PRO A 100 6.33 0.03 19.52
N GLN A 101 5.31 0.25 18.73
CA GLN A 101 4.04 -0.52 18.81
C GLN A 101 4.06 -1.82 17.98
N LEU A 102 5.07 -2.02 17.13
CA LEU A 102 5.25 -3.21 16.30
C LEU A 102 6.30 -4.16 16.86
N ASP A 103 7.36 -3.60 17.42
CA ASP A 103 8.52 -4.36 17.92
C ASP A 103 8.09 -5.25 19.09
N GLY A 104 8.29 -6.56 18.97
CA GLY A 104 7.85 -7.53 19.98
C GLY A 104 6.35 -7.81 20.01
N ASN A 105 5.55 -7.27 19.09
CA ASN A 105 4.10 -7.43 19.06
C ASN A 105 3.64 -8.24 17.83
N PRO A 106 3.59 -9.58 17.89
CA PRO A 106 3.15 -10.41 16.76
C PRO A 106 1.65 -10.27 16.44
N ASN A 107 0.86 -9.70 17.34
CA ASN A 107 -0.60 -9.54 17.18
C ASN A 107 -0.98 -8.17 16.59
N ALA A 108 -0.01 -7.31 16.27
CA ALA A 108 -0.30 -6.05 15.59
C ALA A 108 -0.93 -6.31 14.23
N ARG A 109 -1.83 -5.41 13.83
CA ARG A 109 -2.46 -5.43 12.50
C ARG A 109 -2.00 -4.20 11.76
N ILE A 110 -1.55 -4.37 10.52
CA ILE A 110 -1.00 -3.27 9.74
C ILE A 110 -1.58 -3.26 8.32
N LEU A 111 -1.81 -2.05 7.80
CA LEU A 111 -2.03 -1.82 6.38
C LEU A 111 -0.80 -1.16 5.79
N VAL A 112 -0.49 -1.50 4.56
CA VAL A 112 0.67 -0.99 3.84
C VAL A 112 0.25 -0.59 2.43
N THR A 113 0.74 0.56 1.98
CA THR A 113 0.60 0.99 0.58
C THR A 113 1.94 1.47 0.06
N GLN A 114 2.31 1.04 -1.14
CA GLN A 114 3.52 1.48 -1.82
C GLN A 114 3.43 2.96 -2.18
N ILE A 115 4.52 3.68 -2.03
CA ILE A 115 4.62 5.10 -2.38
C ILE A 115 5.93 5.37 -3.13
N LEU A 116 5.85 6.22 -4.13
CA LEU A 116 7.03 6.78 -4.76
C LEU A 116 7.36 8.11 -4.08
N ILE A 117 8.48 8.15 -3.35
CA ILE A 117 8.98 9.38 -2.76
C ILE A 117 9.86 10.05 -3.80
N ASP A 118 9.52 11.29 -4.16
CA ASP A 118 10.32 12.11 -5.08
C ASP A 118 11.63 12.50 -4.43
N THR A 119 12.56 11.58 -4.45
CA THR A 119 13.96 11.78 -4.09
C THR A 119 14.80 11.38 -5.29
N ALA A 120 16.06 11.75 -5.33
CA ALA A 120 16.98 11.52 -6.45
C ALA A 120 17.11 10.05 -6.92
N SER A 121 16.40 9.14 -6.31
CA SER A 121 16.30 7.72 -6.68
C SER A 121 14.84 7.26 -6.64
N ASN A 122 14.03 7.66 -7.62
CA ASN A 122 12.70 7.10 -7.82
C ASN A 122 12.81 5.58 -7.94
N THR A 123 12.48 4.85 -6.88
CA THR A 123 12.59 3.40 -6.85
C THR A 123 11.20 2.80 -6.94
N TYR A 124 10.90 2.22 -8.07
CA TYR A 124 9.69 1.43 -8.31
C TYR A 124 9.84 0.04 -7.69
N ASN A 125 8.77 -0.47 -7.11
CA ASN A 125 8.67 -1.85 -6.67
C ASN A 125 7.45 -2.51 -7.33
N ASN A 126 7.56 -2.83 -8.62
CA ASN A 126 6.50 -3.49 -9.38
C ASN A 126 6.31 -4.95 -8.91
N ARG A 127 5.93 -5.12 -7.65
CA ARG A 127 5.67 -6.41 -6.99
C ARG A 127 4.49 -6.26 -6.04
N GLU A 128 3.63 -7.26 -6.02
CA GLU A 128 2.65 -7.39 -4.94
C GLU A 128 3.38 -7.57 -3.61
N ILE A 129 2.87 -6.93 -2.58
CA ILE A 129 3.49 -6.94 -1.26
C ILE A 129 2.58 -7.57 -0.22
N GLY A 130 3.21 -8.26 0.70
CA GLY A 130 2.59 -8.77 1.91
C GLY A 130 3.34 -8.33 3.16
N VAL A 131 2.83 -8.72 4.32
CA VAL A 131 3.46 -8.45 5.61
C VAL A 131 3.57 -9.73 6.43
N PHE A 132 4.65 -9.85 7.21
CA PHE A 132 4.82 -10.96 8.12
C PHE A 132 5.60 -10.55 9.37
N TYR A 133 5.38 -11.28 10.47
CA TYR A 133 6.18 -11.13 11.68
C TYR A 133 7.36 -12.08 11.64
N ASN A 134 8.57 -11.57 11.65
CA ASN A 134 9.79 -12.35 11.47
C ASN A 134 10.28 -12.98 12.79
N GLY A 135 11.23 -13.92 12.67
CA GLY A 135 11.79 -14.64 13.83
C GLY A 135 12.67 -13.80 14.77
N VAL A 136 12.88 -12.49 14.49
CA VAL A 136 13.68 -11.57 15.32
C VAL A 136 12.83 -10.43 15.90
N ASN A 137 11.57 -10.71 16.18
CA ASN A 137 10.62 -9.81 16.82
C ASN A 137 10.31 -8.51 16.05
N LYS A 138 10.27 -8.59 14.73
CA LYS A 138 9.97 -7.46 13.83
C LYS A 138 8.88 -7.83 12.83
N TRP A 139 8.00 -6.89 12.53
CA TRP A 139 7.20 -6.94 11.32
C TRP A 139 8.07 -6.60 10.11
N ALA A 140 7.73 -7.17 8.97
CA ALA A 140 8.42 -6.93 7.71
C ALA A 140 7.42 -6.81 6.57
N ILE A 141 7.79 -6.04 5.54
CA ILE A 141 7.11 -5.98 4.24
C ILE A 141 7.92 -6.82 3.26
N PHE A 142 7.28 -7.66 2.48
CA PHE A 142 7.96 -8.56 1.54
C PHE A 142 7.31 -8.54 0.16
N ASN A 143 8.08 -8.88 -0.86
CA ASN A 143 7.60 -9.10 -2.22
C ASN A 143 7.04 -10.53 -2.33
N GLU A 144 5.78 -10.68 -2.71
CA GLU A 144 5.08 -11.97 -2.78
C GLU A 144 5.73 -12.96 -3.76
N ASN A 145 6.32 -12.45 -4.83
CA ASN A 145 6.99 -13.27 -5.84
C ASN A 145 8.44 -13.66 -5.46
N MET A 146 8.89 -13.30 -4.25
CA MET A 146 10.23 -13.55 -3.70
C MET A 146 11.37 -12.79 -4.40
N ASP A 147 11.08 -11.87 -5.31
CA ASP A 147 12.13 -11.01 -5.89
C ASP A 147 12.72 -10.08 -4.84
N ALA A 148 13.99 -9.73 -5.00
CA ALA A 148 14.71 -8.87 -4.06
C ALA A 148 13.97 -7.55 -3.80
N MET A 149 13.90 -7.13 -2.53
CA MET A 149 13.36 -5.83 -2.15
C MET A 149 14.27 -4.71 -2.68
N PRO A 150 13.77 -3.79 -3.52
CA PRO A 150 14.60 -2.71 -4.05
C PRO A 150 15.05 -1.75 -2.94
N ASN A 151 16.32 -1.38 -2.95
CA ASN A 151 16.83 -0.30 -2.09
C ASN A 151 16.19 1.03 -2.50
N GLY A 152 15.49 1.68 -1.58
CA GLY A 152 14.73 2.90 -1.83
C GLY A 152 13.22 2.69 -1.98
N ALA A 153 12.73 1.46 -2.13
CA ALA A 153 11.29 1.19 -2.10
C ALA A 153 10.67 1.75 -0.81
N SER A 154 9.55 2.45 -0.95
CA SER A 154 8.96 3.19 0.16
C SER A 154 7.49 2.86 0.34
N PHE A 155 7.02 2.99 1.59
CA PHE A 155 5.70 2.53 2.00
C PHE A 155 5.09 3.46 3.04
N ASN A 156 3.80 3.73 2.93
CA ASN A 156 2.99 4.17 4.06
C ASN A 156 2.60 2.94 4.88
N VAL A 157 2.73 3.04 6.18
CA VAL A 157 2.36 1.99 7.15
C VAL A 157 1.37 2.57 8.16
N LEU A 158 0.24 1.88 8.33
CA LEU A 158 -0.77 2.18 9.34
C LEU A 158 -0.90 1.01 10.30
N ILE A 159 -0.70 1.27 11.59
CA ILE A 159 -0.96 0.32 12.66
C ILE A 159 -2.44 0.46 13.05
N LEU A 160 -3.21 -0.61 12.88
CA LEU A 160 -4.64 -0.60 13.12
C LEU A 160 -4.97 -0.80 14.60
N ASN A 161 -6.04 -0.14 15.05
CA ASN A 161 -6.66 -0.49 16.31
C ASN A 161 -7.38 -1.85 16.19
N ASN A 162 -7.16 -2.74 17.14
CA ASN A 162 -7.75 -4.07 17.16
C ASN A 162 -9.27 -4.05 17.27
N ASP A 163 -9.86 -3.02 17.87
CA ASP A 163 -11.31 -2.89 18.03
C ASP A 163 -12.04 -2.67 16.69
N ASN A 164 -11.36 -2.07 15.71
CA ASN A 164 -11.92 -1.72 14.41
C ASN A 164 -11.24 -2.46 13.24
N SER A 165 -10.55 -3.55 13.52
CA SER A 165 -9.86 -4.33 12.52
C SER A 165 -9.92 -5.82 12.83
N MET A 166 -9.86 -6.64 11.81
CA MET A 166 -9.88 -8.10 11.93
C MET A 166 -8.81 -8.72 11.02
N LEU A 167 -8.36 -9.90 11.41
CA LEU A 167 -7.59 -10.78 10.54
C LEU A 167 -8.55 -11.74 9.86
N HIS A 168 -8.62 -11.70 8.53
CA HIS A 168 -9.36 -12.68 7.76
C HIS A 168 -8.40 -13.75 7.23
N THR A 169 -8.79 -15.00 7.35
CA THR A 169 -8.04 -16.14 6.81
C THR A 169 -8.90 -16.87 5.80
N ALA A 170 -8.37 -17.02 4.57
CA ALA A 170 -9.00 -17.85 3.56
C ALA A 170 -8.85 -19.34 3.94
N ILE A 171 -9.97 -20.01 4.17
CA ILE A 171 -10.03 -21.45 4.49
C ILE A 171 -11.02 -22.15 3.54
N THR A 172 -10.96 -23.46 3.44
CA THR A 172 -11.82 -24.25 2.54
C THR A 172 -13.31 -23.91 2.67
N GLY A 173 -13.77 -23.53 3.87
CA GLY A 173 -15.19 -23.22 4.13
C GLY A 173 -15.65 -21.84 3.64
N ASN A 174 -14.73 -20.90 3.36
CA ASN A 174 -15.06 -19.55 2.90
C ASN A 174 -14.51 -19.19 1.53
N ILE A 175 -13.82 -20.11 0.84
CA ILE A 175 -13.28 -19.91 -0.51
C ILE A 175 -14.33 -20.31 -1.55
N GLN A 176 -14.54 -19.44 -2.55
CA GLN A 176 -15.35 -19.70 -3.74
C GLN A 176 -14.58 -19.27 -5.01
N GLY A 177 -14.00 -20.25 -5.72
CA GLY A 177 -13.16 -19.95 -6.88
C GLY A 177 -11.95 -19.10 -6.50
N SER A 178 -11.85 -17.88 -7.04
CA SER A 178 -10.78 -16.92 -6.76
C SER A 178 -11.12 -15.94 -5.63
N THR A 179 -12.25 -16.14 -4.93
CA THR A 179 -12.70 -15.23 -3.87
C THR A 179 -12.77 -15.91 -2.51
N THR A 180 -12.67 -15.14 -1.45
CA THR A 180 -12.94 -15.59 -0.09
C THR A 180 -13.97 -14.68 0.55
N LYS A 181 -14.98 -15.27 1.21
CA LYS A 181 -16.07 -14.53 1.83
C LYS A 181 -15.65 -14.03 3.22
N ILE A 182 -15.90 -12.76 3.46
CA ILE A 182 -15.70 -12.13 4.78
C ILE A 182 -17.04 -12.18 5.51
N ASP A 183 -17.10 -12.94 6.59
CA ASP A 183 -18.24 -12.97 7.51
C ASP A 183 -17.93 -12.10 8.73
N LEU A 184 -18.83 -11.14 9.01
CA LEU A 184 -18.77 -10.22 10.16
C LEU A 184 -19.65 -10.74 11.29
#